data_162fa14ce95e8188a2411eff1c7b30de
#
_entry.id   162fa14ce95e8188a2411eff1c7b30de
#
_cell.length_a   1.000
_cell.length_b   1.000
_cell.length_c   1.000
_cell.angle_alpha   90.00
_cell.angle_beta   90.00
_cell.angle_gamma   90.00
#
_symmetry.space_group_name_H-M   'P 1'
#
loop_
_entity.id
_entity.type
_entity.pdbx_description
1 polymer ?
#
loop_
_entity_poly.entity_id
_entity_poly.type
_entity_poly.pdbx_seq_one_letter_code
_entity_poly.pdbx_strand_id
1 'polypeptide(L)'
;METLISYKNSYSDFKQSYQVQLEHAKGQLKYGIRYGENYRLPLDEKKVVFYLSNNDQRMECLLKVMEAFVKFNLDQEYTIKVIFGAKLDKNLIPKVFQKYIEHPSDAEAQEDLATAKYLLSGESLPKYFVRKEGQNVIRFFDEFHKEENNRLELAQNKLSWLINSTFVFTEDAKSAEYLSDNPYFMELQGKVEQFSEDIIRSKEEIIDHILNRKIEDVKSDKEHILIFVSAWKDEELEERYLRLITDNMNYDQKDVILVMKRPEDGYKEDIVQHLNEHVRIIYRQGTFPCSAVEYIDVQYLLKNFDSFEDVEKAYGHLNTQVIQRETKRLFGDRSFHDVIYIGAHSALWTILAGCVEAKNRLRIQYTDLVIDDQEAITEAKKRAFSNSMELYQLAFDKIVFPNLRYKEQAIEREYVKAEKACYFEFPTKINLEMIKNMKIFLT
;
A
#
# COMPACT_ATOMS: atom_id res chain seq x y z
N MET A 1 4.52 -0.44 38.66
CA MET A 1 4.97 -1.84 38.59
C MET A 1 3.80 -2.79 38.32
N GLU A 2 2.64 -2.61 38.99
CA GLU A 2 1.41 -3.40 38.72
C GLU A 2 0.86 -3.25 37.30
N THR A 3 0.85 -2.06 36.74
CA THR A 3 0.41 -1.77 35.37
C THR A 3 1.25 -2.48 34.30
N LEU A 4 2.56 -2.59 34.51
CA LEU A 4 3.45 -3.31 33.58
C LEU A 4 3.25 -4.83 33.65
N ILE A 5 2.86 -5.34 34.81
CA ILE A 5 2.55 -6.77 35.05
C ILE A 5 1.21 -7.11 34.39
N SER A 6 0.21 -6.25 34.54
CA SER A 6 -1.10 -6.41 33.89
C SER A 6 -0.99 -6.40 32.36
N TYR A 7 -0.20 -5.48 31.80
CA TYR A 7 0.08 -5.43 30.36
C TYR A 7 0.77 -6.71 29.86
N LYS A 8 1.79 -7.19 30.58
CA LYS A 8 2.52 -8.42 30.21
C LYS A 8 1.63 -9.65 30.25
N ASN A 9 0.76 -9.77 31.22
CA ASN A 9 -0.15 -10.90 31.34
C ASN A 9 -1.21 -10.90 30.24
N SER A 10 -1.84 -9.76 29.97
CA SER A 10 -2.83 -9.63 28.89
C SER A 10 -2.22 -9.85 27.51
N TYR A 11 -0.99 -9.39 27.28
CA TYR A 11 -0.26 -9.66 26.04
C TYR A 11 0.10 -11.14 25.88
N SER A 12 0.52 -11.81 26.98
CA SER A 12 0.83 -13.24 26.94
C SER A 12 -0.39 -14.09 26.59
N ASP A 13 -1.54 -13.80 27.19
CA ASP A 13 -2.79 -14.49 26.92
C ASP A 13 -3.27 -14.24 25.47
N PHE A 14 -3.19 -13.00 25.02
CA PHE A 14 -3.50 -12.62 23.66
C PHE A 14 -2.58 -13.35 22.66
N LYS A 15 -1.28 -13.35 22.91
CA LYS A 15 -0.28 -14.03 22.07
C LYS A 15 -0.59 -15.53 21.94
N GLN A 16 -0.89 -16.20 23.05
CA GLN A 16 -1.23 -17.61 23.04
C GLN A 16 -2.50 -17.89 22.23
N SER A 17 -3.56 -17.09 22.41
CA SER A 17 -4.80 -17.21 21.65
C SER A 17 -4.57 -17.00 20.15
N TYR A 18 -3.74 -16.02 19.76
CA TYR A 18 -3.44 -15.74 18.37
C TYR A 18 -2.52 -16.77 17.73
N GLN A 19 -1.58 -17.33 18.45
CA GLN A 19 -0.75 -18.42 17.94
C GLN A 19 -1.60 -19.60 17.49
N VAL A 20 -2.58 -20.00 18.31
CA VAL A 20 -3.54 -21.06 17.94
C VAL A 20 -4.35 -20.67 16.69
N GLN A 21 -4.80 -19.41 16.57
CA GLN A 21 -5.50 -18.93 15.38
C GLN A 21 -4.62 -18.97 14.13
N LEU A 22 -3.34 -18.60 14.26
CA LEU A 22 -2.39 -18.57 13.13
C LEU A 22 -2.00 -19.98 12.67
N GLU A 23 -1.92 -20.96 13.58
CA GLU A 23 -1.72 -22.37 13.23
C GLU A 23 -2.84 -22.90 12.32
N HIS A 24 -4.05 -22.39 12.50
CA HIS A 24 -5.22 -22.70 11.68
C HIS A 24 -5.46 -21.70 10.52
N ALA A 25 -4.57 -20.72 10.33
CA ALA A 25 -4.68 -19.76 9.25
C ALA A 25 -4.63 -20.45 7.88
N LYS A 26 -5.45 -19.96 6.94
CA LYS A 26 -5.55 -20.49 5.58
C LYS A 26 -5.37 -19.39 4.54
N GLY A 27 -5.04 -19.82 3.33
CA GLY A 27 -4.99 -18.91 2.17
C GLY A 27 -4.01 -17.76 2.34
N GLN A 28 -4.41 -16.57 1.92
CA GLN A 28 -3.55 -15.39 1.83
C GLN A 28 -2.89 -14.99 3.17
N LEU A 29 -3.57 -15.17 4.29
CA LEU A 29 -2.98 -14.86 5.61
C LEU A 29 -1.81 -15.78 5.90
N LYS A 30 -1.98 -17.09 5.72
CA LYS A 30 -0.92 -18.09 5.94
C LYS A 30 0.28 -17.84 5.03
N TYR A 31 0.03 -17.57 3.76
CA TYR A 31 1.09 -17.31 2.79
C TYR A 31 1.82 -15.99 3.08
N GLY A 32 1.08 -14.94 3.43
CA GLY A 32 1.65 -13.65 3.80
C GLY A 32 2.55 -13.71 5.03
N ILE A 33 2.17 -14.49 6.05
CA ILE A 33 3.00 -14.72 7.24
C ILE A 33 4.29 -15.45 6.87
N ARG A 34 4.21 -16.55 6.13
CA ARG A 34 5.39 -17.29 5.67
C ARG A 34 6.31 -16.43 4.82
N TYR A 35 5.74 -15.63 3.92
CA TYR A 35 6.50 -14.65 3.14
C TYR A 35 7.19 -13.63 4.06
N GLY A 36 6.49 -13.09 5.05
CA GLY A 36 7.01 -12.13 6.01
C GLY A 36 8.14 -12.71 6.89
N GLU A 37 8.07 -13.98 7.26
CA GLU A 37 9.14 -14.70 7.98
C GLU A 37 10.43 -14.75 7.15
N ASN A 38 10.30 -14.95 5.84
CA ASN A 38 11.42 -15.03 4.91
C ASN A 38 11.87 -13.67 4.35
N TYR A 39 11.11 -12.60 4.60
CA TYR A 39 11.41 -11.28 4.03
C TYR A 39 12.78 -10.73 4.41
N ARG A 40 13.32 -11.12 5.58
CA ARG A 40 14.64 -10.68 6.06
C ARG A 40 15.82 -11.45 5.45
N LEU A 41 15.57 -12.58 4.79
CA LEU A 41 16.60 -13.34 4.11
C LEU A 41 17.19 -12.51 2.95
N PRO A 42 18.49 -12.62 2.65
CA PRO A 42 19.10 -11.91 1.53
C PRO A 42 18.50 -12.38 0.19
N LEU A 43 18.65 -11.55 -0.84
CA LEU A 43 18.35 -11.96 -2.20
C LEU A 43 19.39 -12.99 -2.66
N ASP A 44 18.94 -14.01 -3.36
CA ASP A 44 19.77 -14.96 -4.07
C ASP A 44 19.98 -14.42 -5.50
N GLU A 45 21.20 -13.94 -5.78
CA GLU A 45 21.56 -13.26 -7.03
C GLU A 45 21.35 -14.13 -8.28
N LYS A 46 21.20 -15.44 -8.12
CA LYS A 46 20.98 -16.38 -9.22
C LYS A 46 19.57 -16.96 -9.25
N LYS A 47 18.68 -16.51 -8.38
CA LYS A 47 17.31 -17.04 -8.31
C LYS A 47 16.36 -16.25 -9.21
N VAL A 48 15.72 -16.97 -10.12
CA VAL A 48 14.68 -16.48 -11.04
C VAL A 48 13.37 -17.17 -10.70
N VAL A 49 12.37 -16.40 -10.30
CA VAL A 49 11.04 -16.90 -9.99
C VAL A 49 10.03 -16.39 -11.01
N PHE A 50 9.30 -17.29 -11.60
CA PHE A 50 8.11 -16.99 -12.39
C PHE A 50 6.88 -17.14 -11.50
N TYR A 51 6.17 -16.05 -11.27
CA TYR A 51 4.91 -16.08 -10.54
C TYR A 51 3.74 -15.96 -11.51
N LEU A 52 2.92 -17.00 -11.59
CA LEU A 52 1.79 -17.08 -12.51
C LEU A 52 0.48 -17.06 -11.73
N SER A 53 -0.42 -16.19 -12.11
CA SER A 53 -1.82 -16.22 -11.68
C SER A 53 -2.67 -17.08 -12.65
N ASN A 54 -3.95 -17.26 -12.37
CA ASN A 54 -4.84 -17.98 -13.30
C ASN A 54 -4.92 -17.32 -14.68
N ASN A 55 -4.89 -15.99 -14.72
CA ASN A 55 -5.01 -15.23 -15.96
C ASN A 55 -3.74 -15.35 -16.81
N ASP A 56 -2.59 -15.46 -16.15
CA ASP A 56 -1.28 -15.49 -16.82
C ASP A 56 -0.98 -16.83 -17.52
N GLN A 57 -1.79 -17.85 -17.32
CA GLN A 57 -1.60 -19.20 -17.93
C GLN A 57 -1.66 -19.17 -19.47
N ARG A 58 -2.24 -18.13 -20.04
CA ARG A 58 -2.37 -17.94 -21.49
C ARG A 58 -1.51 -16.81 -22.02
N MET A 59 -0.74 -16.17 -21.15
CA MET A 59 0.12 -15.05 -21.52
C MET A 59 1.29 -15.54 -22.36
N GLU A 60 1.20 -15.31 -23.65
CA GLU A 60 2.11 -15.88 -24.62
C GLU A 60 3.54 -15.38 -24.44
N CYS A 61 3.72 -14.07 -24.22
CA CYS A 61 5.04 -13.47 -24.05
C CYS A 61 5.76 -14.01 -22.79
N LEU A 62 5.06 -14.16 -21.66
CA LEU A 62 5.64 -14.71 -20.44
C LEU A 62 6.04 -16.18 -20.61
N LEU A 63 5.19 -16.99 -21.27
CA LEU A 63 5.47 -18.39 -21.57
C LEU A 63 6.67 -18.53 -22.50
N LYS A 64 6.79 -17.69 -23.54
CA LYS A 64 7.95 -17.68 -24.45
C LYS A 64 9.26 -17.35 -23.71
N VAL A 65 9.23 -16.40 -22.78
CA VAL A 65 10.38 -16.08 -21.93
C VAL A 65 10.76 -17.27 -21.05
N MET A 66 9.79 -17.95 -20.43
CA MET A 66 10.04 -19.16 -19.64
C MET A 66 10.66 -20.27 -20.50
N GLU A 67 10.15 -20.52 -21.70
CA GLU A 67 10.69 -21.52 -22.62
C GLU A 67 12.13 -21.18 -23.04
N ALA A 68 12.41 -19.92 -23.28
CA ALA A 68 13.75 -19.47 -23.62
C ALA A 68 14.75 -19.68 -22.48
N PHE A 69 14.36 -19.42 -21.23
CA PHE A 69 15.21 -19.71 -20.07
C PHE A 69 15.59 -21.20 -19.99
N VAL A 70 14.66 -22.10 -20.25
CA VAL A 70 14.93 -23.54 -20.27
C VAL A 70 15.78 -23.93 -21.49
N LYS A 71 15.44 -23.41 -22.66
CA LYS A 71 16.15 -23.69 -23.93
C LYS A 71 17.62 -23.31 -23.87
N PHE A 72 17.95 -22.19 -23.26
CA PHE A 72 19.32 -21.72 -23.16
C PHE A 72 20.08 -22.26 -21.94
N ASN A 73 19.51 -23.27 -21.25
CA ASN A 73 20.10 -23.90 -20.04
C ASN A 73 20.45 -22.89 -18.91
N LEU A 74 19.64 -21.85 -18.79
CA LEU A 74 19.81 -20.88 -17.71
C LEU A 74 19.57 -21.51 -16.32
N ASP A 75 18.92 -22.67 -16.27
CA ASP A 75 18.74 -23.47 -15.06
C ASP A 75 20.06 -24.06 -14.52
N GLN A 76 21.11 -24.14 -15.32
CA GLN A 76 22.47 -24.52 -14.85
C GLN A 76 23.20 -23.37 -14.15
N GLU A 77 22.94 -22.15 -14.59
CA GLU A 77 23.52 -20.93 -14.03
C GLU A 77 22.61 -20.26 -13.01
N TYR A 78 21.30 -20.34 -13.26
CA TYR A 78 20.26 -19.77 -12.43
C TYR A 78 19.37 -20.86 -11.83
N THR A 79 18.92 -20.63 -10.60
CA THR A 79 17.89 -21.43 -9.95
C THR A 79 16.53 -20.96 -10.42
N ILE A 80 15.87 -21.73 -11.28
CA ILE A 80 14.55 -21.38 -11.82
C ILE A 80 13.46 -22.03 -10.96
N LYS A 81 12.45 -21.24 -10.58
CA LYS A 81 11.26 -21.68 -9.86
C LYS A 81 10.02 -21.13 -10.53
N VAL A 82 8.93 -21.86 -10.47
CA VAL A 82 7.63 -21.47 -11.00
C VAL A 82 6.58 -21.60 -9.91
N ILE A 83 6.03 -20.49 -9.47
CA ILE A 83 5.01 -20.46 -8.42
C ILE A 83 3.65 -20.15 -9.04
N PHE A 84 2.66 -21.02 -8.80
CA PHE A 84 1.30 -20.78 -9.24
C PHE A 84 0.44 -20.17 -8.15
N GLY A 85 0.01 -18.93 -8.35
CA GLY A 85 -0.80 -18.16 -7.40
C GLY A 85 -2.25 -18.64 -7.21
N ALA A 86 -2.72 -19.57 -8.05
CA ALA A 86 -4.11 -20.03 -8.04
C ALA A 86 -4.27 -21.52 -8.43
N LYS A 87 -5.48 -21.97 -8.74
CA LYS A 87 -5.74 -23.35 -9.17
C LYS A 87 -5.05 -23.64 -10.50
N LEU A 88 -4.09 -24.52 -10.45
CA LEU A 88 -3.32 -24.96 -11.58
C LEU A 88 -4.15 -25.82 -12.52
N ASP A 89 -4.35 -25.38 -13.76
CA ASP A 89 -4.71 -26.29 -14.85
C ASP A 89 -3.42 -26.80 -15.51
N LYS A 90 -3.01 -28.01 -15.11
CA LYS A 90 -1.78 -28.63 -15.61
C LYS A 90 -1.75 -28.82 -17.14
N ASN A 91 -2.92 -28.80 -17.79
CA ASN A 91 -3.02 -28.96 -19.23
C ASN A 91 -2.60 -27.70 -20.01
N LEU A 92 -2.68 -26.53 -19.36
CA LEU A 92 -2.29 -25.27 -19.97
C LEU A 92 -0.79 -25.00 -19.83
N ILE A 93 -0.06 -25.78 -19.04
CA ILE A 93 1.35 -25.56 -18.79
C ILE A 93 2.18 -26.57 -19.57
N PRO A 94 3.15 -26.09 -20.36
CA PRO A 94 4.08 -26.94 -21.07
C PRO A 94 4.77 -27.95 -20.14
N LYS A 95 4.84 -29.20 -20.54
CA LYS A 95 5.39 -30.29 -19.71
C LYS A 95 6.81 -30.02 -19.19
N VAL A 96 7.59 -29.25 -19.95
CA VAL A 96 8.97 -28.88 -19.61
C VAL A 96 9.05 -28.10 -18.28
N PHE A 97 8.00 -27.35 -17.91
CA PHE A 97 7.99 -26.56 -16.68
C PHE A 97 7.50 -27.34 -15.46
N GLN A 98 6.87 -28.48 -15.64
CA GLN A 98 6.22 -29.22 -14.53
C GLN A 98 7.20 -29.60 -13.41
N LYS A 99 8.49 -29.76 -13.71
CA LYS A 99 9.52 -30.05 -12.70
C LYS A 99 9.92 -28.84 -11.82
N TYR A 100 9.55 -27.64 -12.23
CA TYR A 100 9.89 -26.38 -11.52
C TYR A 100 8.72 -25.81 -10.71
N ILE A 101 7.54 -26.45 -10.80
CA ILE A 101 6.30 -25.91 -10.25
C ILE A 101 6.23 -26.13 -8.75
N GLU A 102 5.98 -25.05 -8.04
CA GLU A 102 5.66 -25.00 -6.62
C GLU A 102 4.27 -24.44 -6.40
N HIS A 103 3.61 -24.88 -5.35
CA HIS A 103 2.33 -24.33 -4.96
C HIS A 103 2.53 -23.28 -3.86
N PRO A 104 1.75 -22.16 -3.84
CA PRO A 104 1.88 -21.13 -2.80
C PRO A 104 1.69 -21.62 -1.36
N SER A 105 1.07 -22.80 -1.18
CA SER A 105 0.98 -23.46 0.13
C SER A 105 2.32 -24.03 0.61
N ASP A 106 3.27 -24.25 -0.28
CA ASP A 106 4.56 -24.83 0.04
C ASP A 106 5.41 -23.77 0.76
N ALA A 107 6.14 -24.17 1.79
CA ALA A 107 6.97 -23.25 2.55
C ALA A 107 8.08 -22.67 1.66
N GLU A 108 8.66 -23.51 0.81
CA GLU A 108 9.72 -23.16 -0.13
C GLU A 108 9.27 -22.09 -1.13
N ALA A 109 8.05 -22.18 -1.65
CA ALA A 109 7.51 -21.18 -2.58
C ALA A 109 7.49 -19.76 -1.99
N GLN A 110 7.18 -19.62 -0.70
CA GLN A 110 7.16 -18.32 -0.04
C GLN A 110 8.57 -17.79 0.26
N GLU A 111 9.52 -18.68 0.54
CA GLU A 111 10.92 -18.37 0.65
C GLU A 111 11.49 -17.95 -0.70
N ASP A 112 11.21 -18.71 -1.76
CA ASP A 112 11.68 -18.40 -3.11
C ASP A 112 11.14 -17.03 -3.60
N LEU A 113 9.87 -16.75 -3.37
CA LEU A 113 9.28 -15.45 -3.68
C LEU A 113 9.96 -14.31 -2.92
N ALA A 114 10.32 -14.54 -1.65
CA ALA A 114 10.95 -13.54 -0.79
C ALA A 114 12.44 -13.34 -1.10
N THR A 115 13.13 -14.34 -1.65
CA THR A 115 14.58 -14.33 -1.89
C THR A 115 14.98 -14.19 -3.35
N ALA A 116 14.03 -14.27 -4.28
CA ALA A 116 14.33 -14.12 -5.71
C ALA A 116 14.96 -12.77 -6.05
N LYS A 117 16.10 -12.79 -6.72
CA LYS A 117 16.69 -11.59 -7.34
C LYS A 117 15.83 -11.10 -8.48
N TYR A 118 15.30 -12.02 -9.27
CA TYR A 118 14.49 -11.75 -10.45
C TYR A 118 13.12 -12.39 -10.29
N LEU A 119 12.08 -11.56 -10.27
CA LEU A 119 10.70 -12.00 -10.22
C LEU A 119 9.99 -11.58 -11.50
N LEU A 120 9.61 -12.56 -12.31
CA LEU A 120 8.87 -12.37 -13.54
C LEU A 120 7.40 -12.77 -13.30
N SER A 121 6.47 -11.90 -13.62
CA SER A 121 5.06 -12.18 -13.38
C SER A 121 4.17 -11.52 -14.43
N GLY A 122 2.98 -12.07 -14.59
CA GLY A 122 1.91 -11.42 -15.33
C GLY A 122 1.22 -10.31 -14.53
N GLU A 123 -0.07 -10.15 -14.73
CA GLU A 123 -0.86 -9.06 -14.17
C GLU A 123 -0.97 -9.05 -12.64
N SER A 124 -0.91 -10.22 -12.01
CA SER A 124 -1.21 -10.35 -10.58
C SER A 124 -0.02 -10.83 -9.76
N LEU A 125 0.27 -10.12 -8.68
CA LEU A 125 1.15 -10.58 -7.60
C LEU A 125 0.34 -10.85 -6.33
N PRO A 126 0.87 -11.64 -5.39
CA PRO A 126 0.22 -11.81 -4.10
C PRO A 126 0.00 -10.46 -3.40
N LYS A 127 -1.17 -10.28 -2.77
CA LYS A 127 -1.53 -9.02 -2.08
C LYS A 127 -0.66 -8.72 -0.84
N TYR A 128 0.23 -9.62 -0.46
CA TYR A 128 1.21 -9.45 0.62
C TYR A 128 2.63 -9.22 0.08
N PHE A 129 2.85 -9.31 -1.23
CA PHE A 129 4.18 -9.15 -1.81
C PHE A 129 4.69 -7.72 -1.64
N VAL A 130 5.96 -7.59 -1.23
CA VAL A 130 6.70 -6.33 -1.13
C VAL A 130 8.02 -6.49 -1.84
N ARG A 131 8.29 -5.63 -2.81
CA ARG A 131 9.59 -5.58 -3.49
C ARG A 131 10.69 -5.21 -2.51
N LYS A 132 11.77 -5.97 -2.50
CA LYS A 132 13.00 -5.65 -1.75
C LYS A 132 13.88 -4.69 -2.54
N GLU A 133 14.75 -3.99 -1.82
CA GLU A 133 15.84 -3.25 -2.46
C GLU A 133 16.72 -4.21 -3.27
N GLY A 134 17.07 -3.82 -4.49
CA GLY A 134 17.85 -4.64 -5.41
C GLY A 134 17.10 -5.80 -6.06
N GLN A 135 15.85 -6.07 -5.71
CA GLN A 135 15.01 -7.07 -6.39
C GLN A 135 14.45 -6.51 -7.70
N ASN A 136 14.62 -7.24 -8.79
CA ASN A 136 14.07 -6.91 -10.09
C ASN A 136 12.70 -7.56 -10.26
N VAL A 137 11.66 -6.75 -10.36
CA VAL A 137 10.29 -7.18 -10.58
C VAL A 137 9.87 -6.80 -12.00
N ILE A 138 9.78 -7.79 -12.86
CA ILE A 138 9.50 -7.65 -14.27
C ILE A 138 8.08 -8.13 -14.54
N ARG A 139 7.27 -7.26 -15.12
CA ARG A 139 5.85 -7.51 -15.35
C ARG A 139 5.56 -7.70 -16.83
N PHE A 140 4.61 -8.58 -17.10
CA PHE A 140 4.10 -8.82 -18.43
C PHE A 140 2.59 -8.59 -18.46
N PHE A 141 2.11 -7.87 -19.45
CA PHE A 141 0.68 -7.61 -19.66
C PHE A 141 0.31 -7.98 -21.09
N ASP A 142 -0.79 -8.71 -21.27
CA ASP A 142 -1.31 -9.04 -22.60
C ASP A 142 -1.81 -7.77 -23.29
N GLU A 143 -2.73 -7.10 -22.64
CA GLU A 143 -3.31 -5.85 -23.08
C GLU A 143 -3.52 -4.94 -21.90
N PHE A 144 -3.30 -3.66 -22.10
CA PHE A 144 -3.54 -2.65 -21.08
C PHE A 144 -4.19 -1.42 -21.72
N HIS A 145 -5.51 -1.47 -21.92
CA HIS A 145 -6.28 -0.42 -22.55
C HIS A 145 -7.04 0.44 -21.53
N LYS A 146 -7.15 1.74 -21.84
CA LYS A 146 -7.89 2.70 -20.99
C LYS A 146 -9.34 2.30 -20.78
N GLU A 147 -9.97 1.71 -21.78
CA GLU A 147 -11.39 1.33 -21.77
C GLU A 147 -11.67 0.15 -20.83
N GLU A 148 -10.71 -0.78 -20.72
CA GLU A 148 -10.83 -1.98 -19.89
C GLU A 148 -10.32 -1.77 -18.47
N ASN A 149 -9.33 -0.88 -18.30
CA ASN A 149 -8.75 -0.56 -17.01
C ASN A 149 -9.28 0.78 -16.50
N ASN A 150 -10.55 0.80 -16.09
CA ASN A 150 -11.11 1.98 -15.47
C ASN A 150 -10.44 2.30 -14.14
N ARG A 151 -10.65 3.53 -13.65
CA ARG A 151 -10.02 4.05 -12.45
C ARG A 151 -10.22 3.16 -11.22
N LEU A 152 -11.40 2.56 -11.05
CA LEU A 152 -11.72 1.70 -9.92
C LEU A 152 -10.95 0.39 -10.00
N GLU A 153 -10.77 -0.14 -11.19
CA GLU A 153 -10.01 -1.37 -11.41
C GLU A 153 -8.52 -1.17 -11.15
N LEU A 154 -7.96 -0.06 -11.63
CA LEU A 154 -6.58 0.32 -11.34
C LEU A 154 -6.34 0.48 -9.83
N ALA A 155 -7.30 1.04 -9.09
CA ALA A 155 -7.23 1.19 -7.65
C ALA A 155 -7.17 -0.17 -6.91
N GLN A 156 -7.65 -1.25 -7.52
CA GLN A 156 -7.65 -2.60 -6.93
C GLN A 156 -6.29 -3.29 -6.99
N ASN A 157 -5.22 -2.64 -6.57
CA ASN A 157 -3.82 -3.07 -6.51
C ASN A 157 -3.02 -2.94 -7.82
N LYS A 158 -3.62 -2.74 -9.00
CA LYS A 158 -2.85 -2.60 -10.24
C LYS A 158 -1.86 -1.44 -10.16
N LEU A 159 -2.27 -0.28 -9.66
CA LEU A 159 -1.36 0.86 -9.50
C LEU A 159 -0.20 0.54 -8.55
N SER A 160 -0.46 -0.07 -7.38
CA SER A 160 0.61 -0.47 -6.45
C SER A 160 1.58 -1.46 -7.09
N TRP A 161 1.09 -2.40 -7.90
CA TRP A 161 1.95 -3.35 -8.60
C TRP A 161 2.81 -2.66 -9.65
N LEU A 162 2.23 -1.75 -10.42
CA LEU A 162 2.95 -1.00 -11.44
C LEU A 162 4.03 -0.09 -10.82
N ILE A 163 3.70 0.62 -9.75
CA ILE A 163 4.67 1.44 -8.99
C ILE A 163 5.86 0.60 -8.51
N ASN A 164 5.61 -0.62 -8.07
CA ASN A 164 6.64 -1.54 -7.57
C ASN A 164 7.36 -2.33 -8.67
N SER A 165 7.01 -2.14 -9.94
CA SER A 165 7.67 -2.81 -11.05
C SER A 165 9.01 -2.15 -11.38
N THR A 166 10.02 -2.98 -11.62
CA THR A 166 11.29 -2.50 -12.18
C THR A 166 11.14 -2.24 -13.67
N PHE A 167 10.39 -3.13 -14.35
CA PHE A 167 10.16 -3.06 -15.78
C PHE A 167 8.82 -3.68 -16.16
N VAL A 168 8.21 -3.22 -17.25
CA VAL A 168 6.93 -3.70 -17.75
C VAL A 168 7.04 -4.00 -19.25
N PHE A 169 6.68 -5.22 -19.63
CA PHE A 169 6.46 -5.61 -21.02
C PHE A 169 4.96 -5.69 -21.31
N THR A 170 4.56 -5.23 -22.49
CA THR A 170 3.21 -5.40 -23.04
C THR A 170 3.27 -6.17 -24.35
N GLU A 171 2.23 -6.91 -24.70
CA GLU A 171 2.19 -7.63 -25.97
C GLU A 171 1.95 -6.69 -27.15
N ASP A 172 1.29 -5.56 -26.95
CA ASP A 172 0.94 -4.61 -27.98
C ASP A 172 1.54 -3.21 -27.79
N ALA A 173 1.78 -2.53 -28.92
CA ALA A 173 2.38 -1.20 -28.93
C ALA A 173 1.46 -0.12 -28.30
N LYS A 174 0.14 -0.26 -28.41
CA LYS A 174 -0.80 0.73 -27.86
C LYS A 174 -0.78 0.72 -26.34
N SER A 175 -0.71 -0.48 -25.74
CA SER A 175 -0.55 -0.62 -24.28
C SER A 175 0.78 -0.05 -23.81
N ALA A 176 1.87 -0.27 -24.56
CA ALA A 176 3.17 0.31 -24.24
C ALA A 176 3.13 1.85 -24.28
N GLU A 177 2.60 2.42 -25.33
CA GLU A 177 2.41 3.86 -25.50
C GLU A 177 1.52 4.43 -24.39
N TYR A 178 0.38 3.79 -24.12
CA TYR A 178 -0.55 4.22 -23.09
C TYR A 178 0.08 4.25 -21.68
N LEU A 179 0.84 3.22 -21.32
CA LEU A 179 1.52 3.18 -20.01
C LEU A 179 2.68 4.18 -19.92
N SER A 180 3.41 4.40 -21.03
CA SER A 180 4.57 5.29 -21.05
C SER A 180 4.18 6.76 -21.03
N ASP A 181 3.12 7.13 -21.74
CA ASP A 181 2.78 8.52 -22.01
C ASP A 181 1.72 9.07 -21.04
N ASN A 182 1.01 8.17 -20.35
CA ASN A 182 -0.04 8.58 -19.44
C ASN A 182 0.54 9.08 -18.10
N PRO A 183 0.30 10.35 -17.71
CA PRO A 183 0.76 10.90 -16.43
C PRO A 183 0.29 10.12 -15.20
N TYR A 184 -0.79 9.34 -15.33
CA TYR A 184 -1.27 8.46 -14.26
C TYR A 184 -0.24 7.37 -13.87
N PHE A 185 0.64 6.99 -14.82
CA PHE A 185 1.69 5.98 -14.65
C PHE A 185 3.09 6.56 -14.70
N MET A 186 3.28 7.76 -14.17
CA MET A 186 4.56 8.47 -14.25
C MET A 186 5.79 7.65 -13.81
N GLU A 187 5.62 6.71 -12.90
CA GLU A 187 6.70 5.83 -12.45
C GLU A 187 7.15 4.82 -13.50
N LEU A 188 6.34 4.64 -14.53
CA LEU A 188 6.62 3.72 -15.62
C LEU A 188 7.32 4.39 -16.81
N GLN A 189 7.47 5.71 -16.79
CA GLN A 189 8.18 6.41 -17.87
C GLN A 189 9.58 5.83 -18.03
N GLY A 190 9.91 5.45 -19.25
CA GLY A 190 11.17 4.76 -19.56
C GLY A 190 11.28 3.31 -19.08
N LYS A 191 10.23 2.76 -18.46
CA LYS A 191 10.21 1.38 -17.92
C LYS A 191 9.25 0.46 -18.67
N VAL A 192 8.60 0.92 -19.71
CA VAL A 192 7.63 0.14 -20.48
C VAL A 192 8.14 -0.08 -21.89
N GLU A 193 7.95 -1.29 -22.38
CA GLU A 193 8.32 -1.67 -23.76
C GLU A 193 7.36 -2.70 -24.32
N GLN A 194 7.11 -2.64 -25.62
CA GLN A 194 6.45 -3.74 -26.29
C GLN A 194 7.38 -4.95 -26.33
N PHE A 195 6.86 -6.11 -25.95
CA PHE A 195 7.59 -7.36 -26.04
C PHE A 195 7.88 -7.72 -27.51
N SER A 196 9.13 -8.03 -27.81
CA SER A 196 9.55 -8.52 -29.12
C SER A 196 10.21 -9.89 -28.97
N GLU A 197 9.87 -10.82 -29.83
CA GLU A 197 10.52 -12.14 -29.87
C GLU A 197 12.02 -12.05 -30.14
N ASP A 198 12.48 -10.94 -30.72
CA ASP A 198 13.89 -10.66 -30.96
C ASP A 198 14.71 -10.61 -29.67
N ILE A 199 14.06 -10.24 -28.54
CA ILE A 199 14.68 -10.18 -27.22
C ILE A 199 15.12 -11.56 -26.70
N ILE A 200 14.56 -12.65 -27.25
CA ILE A 200 14.79 -14.02 -26.78
C ILE A 200 15.59 -14.87 -27.75
N ARG A 201 16.32 -14.28 -28.72
CA ARG A 201 17.09 -15.02 -29.71
C ARG A 201 18.34 -15.69 -29.13
N SER A 202 18.93 -15.07 -28.11
CA SER A 202 20.12 -15.58 -27.46
C SER A 202 20.04 -15.48 -25.93
N LYS A 203 20.94 -16.22 -25.25
CA LYS A 203 21.08 -16.14 -23.78
C LYS A 203 21.47 -14.73 -23.34
N GLU A 204 22.39 -14.11 -24.07
CA GLU A 204 22.91 -12.78 -23.76
C GLU A 204 21.79 -11.73 -23.86
N GLU A 205 20.94 -11.81 -24.88
CA GLU A 205 19.82 -10.88 -25.07
C GLU A 205 18.80 -11.02 -23.93
N ILE A 206 18.45 -12.24 -23.49
CA ILE A 206 17.57 -12.44 -22.34
C ILE A 206 18.18 -11.84 -21.06
N ILE A 207 19.47 -12.09 -20.82
CA ILE A 207 20.15 -11.59 -19.63
C ILE A 207 20.20 -10.06 -19.66
N ASP A 208 20.61 -9.48 -20.79
CA ASP A 208 20.80 -8.04 -20.91
C ASP A 208 19.46 -7.28 -20.90
N HIS A 209 18.47 -7.73 -21.67
CA HIS A 209 17.20 -7.02 -21.80
C HIS A 209 16.20 -7.30 -20.68
N ILE A 210 16.22 -8.52 -20.12
CA ILE A 210 15.22 -8.90 -19.11
C ILE A 210 15.81 -8.85 -17.69
N LEU A 211 16.99 -9.45 -17.45
CA LEU A 211 17.53 -9.55 -16.12
C LEU A 211 18.39 -8.36 -15.70
N ASN A 212 19.29 -7.91 -16.56
CA ASN A 212 20.30 -6.90 -16.23
C ASN A 212 19.94 -5.50 -16.73
N ARG A 213 18.74 -5.29 -17.24
CA ARG A 213 18.33 -3.98 -17.75
C ARG A 213 18.51 -2.91 -16.69
N LYS A 214 19.36 -1.94 -16.97
CA LYS A 214 19.52 -0.74 -16.15
C LYS A 214 18.47 0.27 -16.61
N ILE A 215 17.62 0.65 -15.66
CA ILE A 215 16.61 1.67 -15.89
C ILE A 215 17.04 2.88 -15.06
N GLU A 216 17.13 4.02 -15.72
CA GLU A 216 17.27 5.27 -15.02
C GLU A 216 15.90 5.65 -14.46
N ASP A 217 15.80 5.74 -13.14
CA ASP A 217 14.57 6.23 -12.52
C ASP A 217 14.34 7.68 -12.96
N VAL A 218 13.30 7.89 -13.72
CA VAL A 218 12.85 9.24 -14.07
C VAL A 218 12.35 9.89 -12.78
N LYS A 219 13.13 10.80 -12.24
CA LYS A 219 12.72 11.59 -11.07
C LYS A 219 11.63 12.55 -11.52
N SER A 220 10.47 12.43 -10.94
CA SER A 220 9.43 13.43 -11.07
C SER A 220 9.83 14.68 -10.27
N ASP A 221 9.76 15.84 -10.92
CA ASP A 221 9.93 17.14 -10.23
C ASP A 221 8.69 17.54 -9.41
N LYS A 222 7.62 16.75 -9.47
CA LYS A 222 6.37 17.01 -8.74
C LYS A 222 6.49 16.65 -7.27
N GLU A 223 5.89 17.48 -6.43
CA GLU A 223 5.69 17.14 -5.02
C GLU A 223 4.66 16.01 -4.87
N HIS A 224 5.03 14.95 -4.18
CA HIS A 224 4.13 13.83 -3.93
C HIS A 224 3.24 14.12 -2.72
N ILE A 225 1.94 14.06 -2.92
CA ILE A 225 0.92 14.26 -1.88
C ILE A 225 0.17 12.93 -1.67
N LEU A 226 0.08 12.51 -0.43
CA LEU A 226 -0.65 11.31 -0.06
C LEU A 226 -1.86 11.65 0.78
N ILE A 227 -3.04 11.24 0.32
CA ILE A 227 -4.29 11.43 1.05
C ILE A 227 -4.78 10.06 1.55
N PHE A 228 -4.96 9.95 2.86
CA PHE A 228 -5.63 8.80 3.46
C PHE A 228 -7.08 9.15 3.77
N VAL A 229 -8.00 8.28 3.31
CA VAL A 229 -9.40 8.33 3.72
C VAL A 229 -9.73 7.00 4.41
N SER A 230 -10.10 7.08 5.68
CA SER A 230 -10.47 5.90 6.48
C SER A 230 -11.93 5.48 6.26
N ALA A 231 -12.57 4.91 7.25
CA ALA A 231 -14.00 4.63 7.18
C ALA A 231 -14.81 5.92 7.08
N TRP A 232 -15.74 5.96 6.16
CA TRP A 232 -16.68 7.06 5.94
C TRP A 232 -17.75 7.01 7.04
N LYS A 233 -17.65 7.92 8.01
CA LYS A 233 -18.66 8.06 9.07
C LYS A 233 -19.68 9.13 8.75
N ASP A 234 -19.20 10.24 8.19
CA ASP A 234 -20.02 11.34 7.69
C ASP A 234 -19.67 11.52 6.22
N GLU A 235 -20.38 10.77 5.38
CA GLU A 235 -20.08 10.64 3.94
C GLU A 235 -20.10 12.00 3.24
N GLU A 236 -21.04 12.88 3.60
CA GLU A 236 -21.17 14.21 3.00
C GLU A 236 -19.97 15.12 3.37
N LEU A 237 -19.56 15.13 4.63
CA LEU A 237 -18.43 15.95 5.08
C LEU A 237 -17.11 15.42 4.53
N GLU A 238 -16.90 14.11 4.55
CA GLU A 238 -15.68 13.48 4.06
C GLU A 238 -15.53 13.68 2.55
N GLU A 239 -16.60 13.48 1.77
CA GLU A 239 -16.63 13.79 0.35
C GLU A 239 -16.31 15.26 0.09
N ARG A 240 -16.96 16.15 0.83
CA ARG A 240 -16.76 17.58 0.68
C ARG A 240 -15.31 17.99 0.91
N TYR A 241 -14.67 17.49 1.98
CA TYR A 241 -13.27 17.80 2.24
C TYR A 241 -12.34 17.18 1.19
N LEU A 242 -12.61 15.94 0.80
CA LEU A 242 -11.84 15.26 -0.23
C LEU A 242 -11.89 16.04 -1.56
N ARG A 243 -13.09 16.39 -2.04
CA ARG A 243 -13.25 17.19 -3.26
C ARG A 243 -12.62 18.56 -3.15
N LEU A 244 -12.82 19.25 -2.02
CA LEU A 244 -12.24 20.56 -1.84
C LEU A 244 -10.72 20.54 -1.97
N ILE A 245 -10.07 19.53 -1.42
CA ILE A 245 -8.62 19.36 -1.51
C ILE A 245 -8.22 18.99 -2.93
N THR A 246 -8.83 17.95 -3.49
CA THR A 246 -8.44 17.41 -4.80
C THR A 246 -8.75 18.36 -5.95
N ASP A 247 -9.88 19.08 -5.93
CA ASP A 247 -10.27 19.98 -7.01
C ASP A 247 -9.44 21.28 -7.03
N ASN A 248 -8.72 21.58 -5.93
CA ASN A 248 -7.90 22.78 -5.82
C ASN A 248 -6.38 22.51 -5.85
N MET A 249 -5.97 21.27 -6.08
CA MET A 249 -4.56 20.94 -6.25
C MET A 249 -4.00 21.46 -7.58
N ASN A 250 -2.76 21.90 -7.56
CA ASN A 250 -2.01 22.22 -8.78
C ASN A 250 -1.32 20.94 -9.30
N TYR A 251 -1.97 20.20 -10.17
CA TYR A 251 -1.48 18.94 -10.71
C TYR A 251 -0.29 19.09 -11.66
N ASP A 252 0.05 20.28 -12.11
CA ASP A 252 1.30 20.52 -12.85
C ASP A 252 2.51 20.36 -11.93
N GLN A 253 2.37 20.70 -10.66
CA GLN A 253 3.42 20.67 -9.64
C GLN A 253 3.26 19.51 -8.64
N LYS A 254 2.07 18.92 -8.53
CA LYS A 254 1.75 17.94 -7.50
C LYS A 254 1.25 16.63 -8.11
N ASP A 255 1.75 15.54 -7.56
CA ASP A 255 1.27 14.20 -7.80
C ASP A 255 0.49 13.72 -6.58
N VAL A 256 -0.78 13.39 -6.76
CA VAL A 256 -1.71 13.08 -5.67
C VAL A 256 -2.12 11.62 -5.71
N ILE A 257 -1.85 10.91 -4.62
CA ILE A 257 -2.30 9.54 -4.41
C ILE A 257 -3.32 9.52 -3.28
N LEU A 258 -4.50 8.99 -3.55
CA LEU A 258 -5.55 8.70 -2.58
C LEU A 258 -5.49 7.24 -2.17
N VAL A 259 -5.41 6.97 -0.87
CA VAL A 259 -5.46 5.62 -0.32
C VAL A 259 -6.67 5.45 0.56
N MET A 260 -7.43 4.41 0.33
CA MET A 260 -8.64 4.12 1.08
C MET A 260 -8.96 2.62 1.11
N LYS A 261 -9.90 2.23 1.96
CA LYS A 261 -10.53 0.92 1.87
C LYS A 261 -11.40 0.88 0.59
N ARG A 262 -11.45 -0.27 -0.08
CA ARG A 262 -12.38 -0.43 -1.20
C ARG A 262 -13.80 -0.09 -0.75
N PRO A 263 -14.53 0.76 -1.48
CA PRO A 263 -15.92 1.02 -1.22
C PRO A 263 -16.75 -0.27 -1.21
N GLU A 264 -17.75 -0.32 -0.35
CA GLU A 264 -18.65 -1.47 -0.22
C GLU A 264 -20.03 -1.19 -0.84
N ASP A 265 -20.25 0.04 -1.29
CA ASP A 265 -21.51 0.52 -1.88
C ASP A 265 -21.26 1.40 -3.11
N GLY A 266 -22.26 1.44 -4.00
CA GLY A 266 -22.19 2.17 -5.27
C GLY A 266 -22.08 3.69 -5.11
N TYR A 267 -22.57 4.28 -4.00
CA TYR A 267 -22.45 5.71 -3.76
C TYR A 267 -20.97 6.14 -3.58
N LYS A 268 -20.21 5.41 -2.76
CA LYS A 268 -18.78 5.69 -2.57
C LYS A 268 -17.96 5.38 -3.81
N GLU A 269 -18.36 4.36 -4.59
CA GLU A 269 -17.74 4.10 -5.89
C GLU A 269 -17.96 5.28 -6.83
N ASP A 270 -19.16 5.87 -6.85
CA ASP A 270 -19.51 7.04 -7.66
C ASP A 270 -18.68 8.27 -7.27
N ILE A 271 -18.51 8.53 -5.96
CA ILE A 271 -17.62 9.62 -5.48
C ILE A 271 -16.21 9.44 -6.03
N VAL A 272 -15.66 8.22 -5.92
CA VAL A 272 -14.31 7.90 -6.36
C VAL A 272 -14.15 8.06 -7.87
N GLN A 273 -15.15 7.65 -8.64
CA GLN A 273 -15.15 7.81 -10.11
C GLN A 273 -15.13 9.28 -10.54
N HIS A 274 -15.81 10.14 -9.79
CA HIS A 274 -15.98 11.55 -10.12
C HIS A 274 -14.98 12.48 -9.43
N LEU A 275 -13.96 11.96 -8.75
CA LEU A 275 -12.83 12.76 -8.31
C LEU A 275 -12.03 13.29 -9.52
N ASN A 276 -11.27 14.36 -9.30
CA ASN A 276 -10.38 14.89 -10.32
C ASN A 276 -9.55 13.76 -10.98
N GLU A 277 -9.48 13.75 -12.30
CA GLU A 277 -8.85 12.66 -13.08
C GLU A 277 -7.36 12.45 -12.78
N HIS A 278 -6.68 13.48 -12.31
CA HIS A 278 -5.27 13.42 -11.93
C HIS A 278 -5.03 12.76 -10.57
N VAL A 279 -6.08 12.53 -9.75
CA VAL A 279 -5.93 11.81 -8.48
C VAL A 279 -5.77 10.33 -8.74
N ARG A 280 -4.65 9.76 -8.40
CA ARG A 280 -4.37 8.33 -8.50
C ARG A 280 -4.89 7.62 -7.25
N ILE A 281 -5.49 6.45 -7.40
CA ILE A 281 -6.21 5.79 -6.30
C ILE A 281 -5.63 4.42 -6.03
N ILE A 282 -5.43 4.12 -4.75
CA ILE A 282 -5.01 2.81 -4.27
C ILE A 282 -6.01 2.32 -3.22
N TYR A 283 -6.66 1.20 -3.47
CA TYR A 283 -7.41 0.50 -2.45
C TYR A 283 -6.48 -0.40 -1.64
N ARG A 284 -6.35 -0.09 -0.35
CA ARG A 284 -5.61 -0.97 0.53
C ARG A 284 -6.34 -2.30 0.71
N GLN A 285 -5.73 -3.36 0.23
CA GLN A 285 -6.22 -4.74 0.31
C GLN A 285 -5.09 -5.67 0.78
N GLY A 286 -5.47 -6.87 1.22
CA GLY A 286 -4.53 -7.90 1.66
C GLY A 286 -4.12 -7.78 3.12
N THR A 287 -3.12 -8.55 3.49
CA THR A 287 -2.57 -8.64 4.84
C THR A 287 -1.23 -7.93 4.91
N PHE A 288 -0.83 -7.53 6.12
CA PHE A 288 0.52 -7.00 6.34
C PHE A 288 1.58 -8.03 5.91
N PRO A 289 2.64 -7.59 5.23
CA PRO A 289 3.80 -8.44 4.93
C PRO A 289 4.68 -8.60 6.18
N CYS A 290 4.29 -9.49 7.09
CA CYS A 290 4.89 -9.63 8.40
C CYS A 290 4.99 -11.08 8.84
N SER A 291 5.94 -11.38 9.74
CA SER A 291 6.04 -12.66 10.42
C SER A 291 4.85 -12.89 11.39
N ALA A 292 4.70 -14.10 11.89
CA ALA A 292 3.67 -14.44 12.86
C ALA A 292 3.76 -13.57 14.13
N VAL A 293 4.97 -13.35 14.65
CA VAL A 293 5.20 -12.52 15.84
C VAL A 293 4.81 -11.07 15.57
N GLU A 294 5.29 -10.50 14.47
CA GLU A 294 4.98 -9.13 14.07
C GLU A 294 3.47 -8.93 13.84
N TYR A 295 2.80 -9.94 13.26
CA TYR A 295 1.35 -9.90 13.09
C TYR A 295 0.61 -9.83 14.43
N ILE A 296 1.01 -10.66 15.40
CA ILE A 296 0.44 -10.65 16.75
C ILE A 296 0.65 -9.29 17.40
N ASP A 297 1.84 -8.72 17.32
CA ASP A 297 2.15 -7.43 17.94
C ASP A 297 1.27 -6.31 17.35
N VAL A 298 1.15 -6.24 16.02
CA VAL A 298 0.28 -5.26 15.36
C VAL A 298 -1.19 -5.48 15.73
N GLN A 299 -1.66 -6.73 15.73
CA GLN A 299 -3.05 -7.03 16.09
C GLN A 299 -3.34 -6.72 17.56
N TYR A 300 -2.38 -6.97 18.46
CA TYR A 300 -2.52 -6.61 19.87
C TYR A 300 -2.69 -5.11 20.05
N LEU A 301 -1.82 -4.33 19.41
CA LEU A 301 -1.91 -2.87 19.44
C LEU A 301 -3.27 -2.40 18.91
N LEU A 302 -3.66 -2.85 17.71
CA LEU A 302 -4.88 -2.37 17.06
C LEU A 302 -6.17 -2.75 17.81
N LYS A 303 -6.21 -3.94 18.42
CA LYS A 303 -7.42 -4.41 19.13
C LYS A 303 -7.57 -3.88 20.54
N ASN A 304 -6.44 -3.55 21.17
CA ASN A 304 -6.44 -3.07 22.56
C ASN A 304 -6.14 -1.57 22.65
N PHE A 305 -6.08 -0.88 21.51
CA PHE A 305 -5.71 0.53 21.45
C PHE A 305 -6.52 1.41 22.42
N ASP A 306 -7.83 1.20 22.46
CA ASP A 306 -8.74 1.98 23.31
C ASP A 306 -8.57 1.71 24.81
N SER A 307 -7.85 0.67 25.20
CA SER A 307 -7.62 0.28 26.59
C SER A 307 -6.21 0.56 27.12
N PHE A 308 -5.29 1.04 26.27
CA PHE A 308 -3.95 1.38 26.73
C PHE A 308 -3.97 2.55 27.72
N GLU A 309 -3.20 2.40 28.81
CA GLU A 309 -3.02 3.47 29.79
C GLU A 309 -1.95 4.48 29.35
N ASP A 310 -1.08 4.10 28.43
CA ASP A 310 0.02 4.91 27.92
C ASP A 310 0.19 4.64 26.42
N VAL A 311 -0.41 5.51 25.64
CA VAL A 311 -0.43 5.40 24.16
C VAL A 311 0.96 5.67 23.58
N GLU A 312 1.73 6.59 24.16
CA GLU A 312 3.08 6.91 23.71
C GLU A 312 4.00 5.69 23.82
N LYS A 313 3.93 4.99 24.96
CA LYS A 313 4.69 3.74 25.13
C LYS A 313 4.21 2.65 24.18
N ALA A 314 2.88 2.49 24.02
CA ALA A 314 2.32 1.52 23.09
C ALA A 314 2.77 1.80 21.66
N TYR A 315 2.73 3.07 21.24
CA TYR A 315 3.22 3.52 19.94
C TYR A 315 4.74 3.32 19.78
N GLY A 316 5.52 3.62 20.82
CA GLY A 316 6.98 3.41 20.85
C GLY A 316 7.38 1.93 20.77
N HIS A 317 6.53 0.99 21.18
CA HIS A 317 6.74 -0.45 21.03
C HIS A 317 6.27 -0.99 19.69
N LEU A 318 5.58 -0.17 18.87
CA LEU A 318 5.16 -0.57 17.54
C LEU A 318 6.38 -0.95 16.69
N ASN A 319 6.34 -2.13 16.10
CA ASN A 319 7.34 -2.50 15.10
C ASN A 319 7.09 -1.69 13.82
N THR A 320 7.69 -0.49 13.76
CA THR A 320 7.55 0.42 12.62
C THR A 320 8.00 -0.20 11.30
N GLN A 321 8.92 -1.17 11.32
CA GLN A 321 9.36 -1.88 10.12
C GLN A 321 8.22 -2.63 9.42
N VAL A 322 7.27 -3.18 10.19
CA VAL A 322 6.06 -3.82 9.60
C VAL A 322 5.23 -2.80 8.84
N ILE A 323 5.04 -1.64 9.45
CA ILE A 323 4.25 -0.57 8.84
C ILE A 323 4.97 0.03 7.64
N GLN A 324 6.30 0.21 7.72
CA GLN A 324 7.11 0.65 6.58
C GLN A 324 7.09 -0.36 5.43
N ARG A 325 7.10 -1.65 5.71
CA ARG A 325 6.88 -2.67 4.66
C ARG A 325 5.49 -2.55 4.01
N GLU A 326 4.47 -2.27 4.81
CA GLU A 326 3.13 -2.05 4.28
C GLU A 326 3.05 -0.78 3.41
N THR A 327 3.65 0.32 3.85
CA THR A 327 3.73 1.55 3.04
C THR A 327 4.53 1.33 1.77
N LYS A 328 5.65 0.60 1.84
CA LYS A 328 6.44 0.21 0.67
C LYS A 328 5.64 -0.68 -0.30
N ARG A 329 4.83 -1.60 0.21
CA ARG A 329 3.94 -2.44 -0.60
C ARG A 329 2.94 -1.60 -1.39
N LEU A 330 2.43 -0.54 -0.80
CA LEU A 330 1.43 0.34 -1.43
C LEU A 330 2.06 1.36 -2.39
N PHE A 331 3.20 1.93 -2.05
CA PHE A 331 3.76 3.11 -2.70
C PHE A 331 5.18 2.93 -3.26
N GLY A 332 5.80 1.75 -3.10
CA GLY A 332 7.22 1.56 -3.41
C GLY A 332 8.12 2.31 -2.44
N ASP A 333 9.27 2.74 -2.93
CA ASP A 333 10.30 3.48 -2.17
C ASP A 333 10.07 5.01 -2.22
N ARG A 334 8.81 5.45 -2.31
CA ARG A 334 8.46 6.86 -2.45
C ARG A 334 8.40 7.56 -1.11
N SER A 335 9.01 8.74 -1.03
CA SER A 335 8.78 9.74 0.01
C SER A 335 7.73 10.77 -0.43
N PHE A 336 7.02 11.35 0.53
CA PHE A 336 5.97 12.32 0.26
C PHE A 336 6.34 13.70 0.79
N HIS A 337 5.84 14.74 0.14
CA HIS A 337 5.91 16.08 0.67
C HIS A 337 4.89 16.25 1.79
N ASP A 338 3.63 15.92 1.51
CA ASP A 338 2.55 16.00 2.48
C ASP A 338 1.78 14.68 2.58
N VAL A 339 1.42 14.32 3.80
CA VAL A 339 0.43 13.29 4.11
C VAL A 339 -0.78 13.96 4.74
N ILE A 340 -1.95 13.77 4.16
CA ILE A 340 -3.22 14.31 4.63
C ILE A 340 -4.12 13.15 5.04
N TYR A 341 -4.61 13.16 6.27
CA TYR A 341 -5.56 12.16 6.75
C TYR A 341 -6.94 12.78 6.94
N ILE A 342 -7.94 12.22 6.27
CA ILE A 342 -9.35 12.60 6.35
C ILE A 342 -10.13 11.39 6.85
N GLY A 343 -11.05 11.58 7.78
CA GLY A 343 -11.95 10.53 8.19
C GLY A 343 -12.05 10.30 9.69
N ALA A 344 -12.89 9.36 10.05
CA ALA A 344 -13.13 8.97 11.43
C ALA A 344 -11.88 8.33 12.05
N HIS A 345 -11.90 8.23 13.39
CA HIS A 345 -10.81 7.57 14.09
C HIS A 345 -10.66 6.10 13.65
N SER A 346 -9.43 5.76 13.31
CA SER A 346 -8.98 4.40 13.10
C SER A 346 -7.50 4.31 13.47
N ALA A 347 -7.17 3.53 14.49
CA ALA A 347 -5.79 3.33 14.91
C ALA A 347 -4.91 2.84 13.74
N LEU A 348 -5.39 1.88 12.96
CA LEU A 348 -4.66 1.35 11.80
C LEU A 348 -4.30 2.45 10.79
N TRP A 349 -5.28 3.24 10.34
CA TRP A 349 -5.06 4.26 9.33
C TRP A 349 -4.22 5.43 9.86
N THR A 350 -4.39 5.77 11.14
CA THR A 350 -3.57 6.79 11.81
C THR A 350 -2.10 6.36 11.88
N ILE A 351 -1.85 5.12 12.28
CA ILE A 351 -0.49 4.56 12.36
C ILE A 351 0.15 4.46 10.97
N LEU A 352 -0.60 4.02 9.96
CA LEU A 352 -0.11 4.01 8.58
C LEU A 352 0.29 5.40 8.11
N ALA A 353 -0.57 6.40 8.31
CA ALA A 353 -0.29 7.78 7.94
C ALA A 353 0.92 8.36 8.70
N GLY A 354 1.03 8.05 9.99
CA GLY A 354 2.14 8.50 10.85
C GLY A 354 3.51 7.88 10.51
N CYS A 355 3.52 6.68 9.93
CA CYS A 355 4.75 5.96 9.59
C CYS A 355 5.19 6.13 8.11
N VAL A 356 4.42 6.81 7.28
CA VAL A 356 4.85 7.16 5.92
C VAL A 356 5.99 8.16 5.99
N GLU A 357 7.01 7.98 5.16
CA GLU A 357 8.07 8.98 5.01
C GLU A 357 7.53 10.24 4.34
N ALA A 358 7.44 11.33 5.08
CA ALA A 358 6.90 12.60 4.63
C ALA A 358 7.52 13.79 5.34
N LYS A 359 7.53 14.96 4.67
CA LYS A 359 7.96 16.23 5.30
C LYS A 359 6.91 16.74 6.27
N ASN A 360 5.63 16.69 5.89
CA ASN A 360 4.52 17.16 6.72
C ASN A 360 3.42 16.12 6.81
N ARG A 361 2.82 16.00 7.99
CA ARG A 361 1.67 15.12 8.23
C ARG A 361 0.53 15.92 8.84
N LEU A 362 -0.58 15.96 8.13
CA LEU A 362 -1.75 16.75 8.47
C LEU A 362 -2.95 15.84 8.74
N ARG A 363 -3.71 16.14 9.78
CA ARG A 363 -5.00 15.53 10.03
C ARG A 363 -6.11 16.55 9.95
N ILE A 364 -7.19 16.26 9.23
CA ILE A 364 -8.41 17.07 9.25
C ILE A 364 -9.36 16.48 10.29
N GLN A 365 -9.59 17.24 11.35
CA GLN A 365 -10.49 16.88 12.45
C GLN A 365 -11.81 17.63 12.30
N TYR A 366 -12.77 17.02 11.62
CA TYR A 366 -14.07 17.63 11.28
C TYR A 366 -15.19 17.25 12.25
N THR A 367 -15.01 16.22 13.05
CA THR A 367 -15.98 15.82 14.06
C THR A 367 -15.84 16.64 15.32
N ASP A 368 -16.96 16.89 15.99
CA ASP A 368 -16.97 17.51 17.31
C ASP A 368 -16.17 16.64 18.29
N LEU A 369 -15.26 17.28 19.01
CA LEU A 369 -14.50 16.65 20.09
C LEU A 369 -15.23 16.72 21.42
N VAL A 370 -16.42 17.33 21.45
CA VAL A 370 -17.24 17.36 22.64
C VAL A 370 -17.86 15.99 22.85
N ILE A 371 -17.20 15.23 23.70
CA ILE A 371 -17.91 14.20 24.43
C ILE A 371 -18.81 15.01 25.38
N ASP A 372 -20.06 15.23 24.96
CA ASP A 372 -21.06 15.86 25.82
C ASP A 372 -21.00 15.22 27.19
N ASP A 373 -21.04 16.05 28.25
CA ASP A 373 -21.16 15.63 29.65
C ASP A 373 -22.49 14.90 29.94
N GLN A 374 -23.15 14.37 28.90
CA GLN A 374 -24.33 13.54 29.08
C GLN A 374 -23.92 12.30 29.87
N GLU A 375 -24.59 12.09 30.97
CA GLU A 375 -24.41 11.08 32.05
C GLU A 375 -24.27 9.61 31.58
N ALA A 376 -24.22 9.35 30.25
CA ALA A 376 -24.21 8.02 29.67
C ALA A 376 -22.86 7.59 29.05
N ILE A 377 -21.80 8.42 29.09
CA ILE A 377 -20.50 8.04 28.49
C ILE A 377 -19.68 7.24 29.48
N THR A 378 -19.47 5.97 29.20
CA THR A 378 -18.64 5.09 30.01
C THR A 378 -17.19 5.57 30.07
N GLU A 379 -16.48 5.32 31.17
CA GLU A 379 -15.06 5.61 31.33
C GLU A 379 -14.22 4.98 30.19
N ALA A 380 -14.63 3.83 29.65
CA ALA A 380 -14.01 3.20 28.51
C ALA A 380 -14.09 4.07 27.24
N LYS A 381 -15.23 4.71 26.97
CA LYS A 381 -15.37 5.63 25.82
C LYS A 381 -14.55 6.90 26.00
N LYS A 382 -14.46 7.44 27.20
CA LYS A 382 -13.61 8.61 27.49
C LYS A 382 -12.14 8.26 27.26
N ARG A 383 -11.69 7.09 27.73
CA ARG A 383 -10.33 6.62 27.52
C ARG A 383 -10.01 6.40 26.03
N ALA A 384 -10.89 5.71 25.30
CA ALA A 384 -10.74 5.49 23.88
C ALA A 384 -10.59 6.80 23.10
N PHE A 385 -11.36 7.82 23.47
CA PHE A 385 -11.26 9.14 22.90
C PHE A 385 -9.93 9.83 23.22
N SER A 386 -9.52 9.84 24.50
CA SER A 386 -8.25 10.40 24.94
C SER A 386 -7.08 9.74 24.21
N ASN A 387 -7.07 8.41 24.15
CA ASN A 387 -6.05 7.64 23.44
C ASN A 387 -5.99 8.00 21.94
N SER A 388 -7.15 8.27 21.33
CA SER A 388 -7.20 8.71 19.94
C SER A 388 -6.54 10.07 19.73
N MET A 389 -6.80 11.02 20.64
CA MET A 389 -6.20 12.36 20.56
C MET A 389 -4.69 12.31 20.80
N GLU A 390 -4.24 11.51 21.75
CA GLU A 390 -2.81 11.29 22.00
C GLU A 390 -2.12 10.69 20.77
N LEU A 391 -2.71 9.65 20.16
CA LEU A 391 -2.17 9.06 18.93
C LEU A 391 -2.10 10.07 17.78
N TYR A 392 -3.09 10.96 17.65
CA TYR A 392 -3.04 12.01 16.63
C TYR A 392 -1.89 12.97 16.86
N GLN A 393 -1.63 13.34 18.13
CA GLN A 393 -0.49 14.20 18.44
C GLN A 393 0.86 13.53 18.18
N LEU A 394 0.94 12.20 18.33
CA LEU A 394 2.16 11.45 17.99
C LEU A 394 2.35 11.29 16.48
N ALA A 395 1.27 11.03 15.76
CA ALA A 395 1.32 10.68 14.34
C ALA A 395 1.38 11.89 13.40
N PHE A 396 0.82 13.05 13.79
CA PHE A 396 0.67 14.22 12.91
C PHE A 396 1.41 15.45 13.43
N ASP A 397 1.95 16.23 12.51
CA ASP A 397 2.63 17.49 12.79
C ASP A 397 1.61 18.59 13.07
N LYS A 398 0.49 18.57 12.34
CA LYS A 398 -0.62 19.50 12.49
C LYS A 398 -1.97 18.80 12.47
N ILE A 399 -2.90 19.31 13.29
CA ILE A 399 -4.29 18.91 13.32
C ILE A 399 -5.13 20.11 12.92
N VAL A 400 -5.80 20.01 11.77
CA VAL A 400 -6.58 21.09 11.17
C VAL A 400 -8.04 20.96 11.58
N PHE A 401 -8.57 21.99 12.20
CA PHE A 401 -9.97 22.08 12.60
C PHE A 401 -10.73 22.99 11.64
N PRO A 402 -11.82 22.50 11.02
CA PRO A 402 -12.66 23.33 10.15
C PRO A 402 -13.58 24.29 10.93
N ASN A 403 -13.61 24.19 12.26
CA ASN A 403 -14.40 25.01 13.14
C ASN A 403 -13.50 25.57 14.25
N LEU A 404 -13.51 26.91 14.41
CA LEU A 404 -12.70 27.61 15.40
C LEU A 404 -13.05 27.15 16.83
N ARG A 405 -14.33 26.99 17.12
CA ARG A 405 -14.80 26.53 18.43
C ARG A 405 -14.25 25.13 18.77
N TYR A 406 -14.21 24.22 17.81
CA TYR A 406 -13.63 22.88 18.02
C TYR A 406 -12.13 22.94 18.30
N LYS A 407 -11.41 23.81 17.61
CA LYS A 407 -9.99 24.07 17.91
C LYS A 407 -9.79 24.58 19.33
N GLU A 408 -10.54 25.63 19.72
CA GLU A 408 -10.45 26.23 21.05
C GLU A 408 -10.76 25.21 22.15
N GLN A 409 -11.84 24.45 22.00
CA GLN A 409 -12.20 23.39 22.94
C GLN A 409 -11.15 22.30 23.04
N ALA A 410 -10.54 21.90 21.91
CA ALA A 410 -9.49 20.87 21.89
C ALA A 410 -8.24 21.34 22.66
N ILE A 411 -7.89 22.61 22.56
CA ILE A 411 -6.76 23.20 23.30
C ILE A 411 -7.11 23.38 24.77
N GLU A 412 -8.29 23.91 25.11
CA GLU A 412 -8.75 24.15 26.47
C GLU A 412 -8.84 22.84 27.29
N ARG A 413 -9.24 21.74 26.63
CA ARG A 413 -9.33 20.41 27.24
C ARG A 413 -8.02 19.62 27.17
N GLU A 414 -6.94 20.23 26.74
CA GLU A 414 -5.62 19.60 26.59
C GLU A 414 -5.58 18.38 25.65
N TYR A 415 -6.59 18.23 24.79
CA TYR A 415 -6.63 17.15 23.81
C TYR A 415 -5.60 17.33 22.70
N VAL A 416 -5.29 18.58 22.34
CA VAL A 416 -4.32 18.93 21.33
C VAL A 416 -3.47 20.10 21.81
N LYS A 417 -2.15 19.99 21.66
CA LYS A 417 -1.23 21.07 21.96
C LYS A 417 -1.46 22.25 21.01
N ALA A 418 -1.42 23.46 21.56
CA ALA A 418 -1.72 24.68 20.80
C ALA A 418 -0.86 24.85 19.53
N GLU A 419 0.42 24.43 19.60
CA GLU A 419 1.35 24.50 18.47
C GLU A 419 1.02 23.52 17.34
N LYS A 420 0.24 22.47 17.61
CA LYS A 420 -0.24 21.50 16.61
C LYS A 420 -1.63 21.82 16.07
N ALA A 421 -2.43 22.61 16.79
CA ALA A 421 -3.80 22.92 16.42
C ALA A 421 -3.86 24.08 15.42
N CYS A 422 -4.33 23.82 14.22
CA CYS A 422 -4.57 24.80 13.19
C CYS A 422 -6.06 25.01 12.96
N TYR A 423 -6.47 26.23 12.64
CA TYR A 423 -7.83 26.50 12.18
C TYR A 423 -7.79 26.81 10.69
N PHE A 424 -8.67 26.17 9.96
CA PHE A 424 -8.92 26.47 8.57
C PHE A 424 -10.42 26.33 8.28
N GLU A 425 -11.05 27.45 7.95
CA GLU A 425 -12.45 27.45 7.57
C GLU A 425 -12.60 26.92 6.14
N PHE A 426 -13.12 25.70 6.03
CA PHE A 426 -13.42 25.14 4.71
C PHE A 426 -14.67 25.83 4.15
N PRO A 427 -14.56 26.53 3.02
CA PRO A 427 -15.64 27.33 2.48
C PRO A 427 -16.83 26.44 2.06
N THR A 428 -18.02 26.96 2.28
CA THR A 428 -19.27 26.34 1.76
C THR A 428 -19.41 26.49 0.25
N LYS A 429 -18.75 27.51 -0.31
CA LYS A 429 -18.60 27.74 -1.76
C LYS A 429 -17.17 28.16 -2.04
N ILE A 430 -16.56 27.60 -3.06
CA ILE A 430 -15.18 27.86 -3.44
C ILE A 430 -15.04 29.30 -3.92
N ASN A 431 -14.22 30.08 -3.23
CA ASN A 431 -13.81 31.41 -3.68
C ASN A 431 -12.30 31.36 -3.98
N LEU A 432 -11.88 31.86 -5.14
CA LEU A 432 -10.48 31.90 -5.61
C LEU A 432 -9.49 32.56 -4.60
N GLU A 433 -9.95 33.44 -3.77
CA GLU A 433 -9.13 34.12 -2.74
C GLU A 433 -8.79 33.17 -1.58
N MET A 434 -9.65 32.19 -1.28
CA MET A 434 -9.44 31.19 -0.24
C MET A 434 -8.50 30.07 -0.70
N ILE A 435 -8.40 29.81 -1.99
CA ILE A 435 -7.41 28.88 -2.59
C ILE A 435 -5.98 29.38 -2.30
N LYS A 436 -5.77 30.69 -2.27
CA LYS A 436 -4.47 31.28 -1.92
C LYS A 436 -4.11 31.02 -0.46
N ASN A 437 -5.09 30.97 0.43
CA ASN A 437 -4.87 30.69 1.85
C ASN A 437 -4.65 29.18 2.10
N MET A 438 -5.25 28.30 1.30
CA MET A 438 -4.90 26.86 1.31
C MET A 438 -3.44 26.63 0.89
N LYS A 439 -2.90 27.44 -0.03
CA LYS A 439 -1.48 27.36 -0.40
C LYS A 439 -0.54 27.60 0.79
N ILE A 440 -0.95 28.37 1.79
CA ILE A 440 -0.16 28.63 3.00
C ILE A 440 -0.12 27.39 3.93
N PHE A 441 -1.10 26.49 3.83
CA PHE A 441 -1.13 25.24 4.60
C PHE A 441 -0.52 24.04 3.85
N LEU A 442 -0.40 24.15 2.53
CA LEU A 442 0.13 23.10 1.65
C LEU A 442 1.49 23.50 1.01
N THR A 443 2.03 24.63 1.37
CA THR A 443 3.41 25.10 1.12
C THR A 443 4.22 25.01 2.39
#